data_78b1147beddc721dd6dbfa67c7039cb0
#
_entry.id   78b1147beddc721dd6dbfa67c7039cb0
#
_cell.length_a   1.000
_cell.length_b   1.000
_cell.length_c   1.000
_cell.angle_alpha   90.00
_cell.angle_beta   90.00
_cell.angle_gamma   90.00
#
_symmetry.space_group_name_H-M   'P 1'
#
loop_
_entity.id
_entity.type
_entity.pdbx_description
1 polymer ?
#
loop_
_entity_poly.entity_id
_entity_poly.type
_entity_poly.pdbx_seq_one_letter_code
_entity_poly.pdbx_strand_id
1 'polypeptide(L)'
;VISFKXXXXXSNYYFNYIDTLQTNITAQVLNDLGYDAAAVGNHDIEAGHPVYDKVAGEFHFPWLAANAIDTRTGAPYFKPYTVLHRKGLKIAVLGMITPGIPKWLPQHLWDGIEFEDMIGTARKWVPLIQEKEHPDLLIGLFHAGYNYNYAGENKDTPRNENATMLVARQVEGFDIIVSGHDHQEKVEEITNDAGHKVLIVDARSHARALGKITVSLTRHAGHYDKTYTAELIDPAKAPRDTAYLRKFTPALNQVKAYIDTPIGEFTETLSGREGLFGPSAFTDFIHNAQLRETRADVSFSTVLQMDAKIAQGEITIRDMFNLYKYENGLYLMKFTGQEIDRYLEYAYQLQYNTMTSAQDHLLNFKKDEQGNIVRNPKGHYVLAADYFNYSCAAGIKYTVDVSRQPGNRVEIHSLSDGRPFHADSTYTVAINSYRGNGGGGHLTQGVGWTKADINQRILKIWDKDVRYYITEYIKEKKVLTPRCRNDWKVIPEAWFQAGKKQDYKIIYESH
;
A
#
# COMPACT_ATOMS: atom_id res chain seq x y z
N VAL A 1 -12.74 -9.53 -6.79
CA VAL A 1 -12.49 -8.33 -5.97
C VAL A 1 -11.59 -7.38 -6.77
N ILE A 2 -12.05 -6.16 -6.97
CA ILE A 2 -11.29 -5.13 -7.71
C ILE A 2 -11.07 -3.94 -6.78
N SER A 3 -9.83 -3.50 -6.73
CA SER A 3 -9.43 -2.33 -5.96
C SER A 3 -8.96 -1.22 -6.91
N PHE A 4 -9.11 0.01 -6.51
CA PHE A 4 -8.72 1.19 -7.30
C PHE A 4 -7.22 1.33 -7.53
N LYS A 5 -6.41 0.57 -6.87
CA LYS A 5 -4.97 0.71 -7.04
C LYS A 5 -4.48 0.11 -8.32
N UNK A 6 -5.17 0.39 -9.13
CA UNK A 6 -4.73 -0.12 -10.39
C UNK A 6 -3.69 0.79 -10.87
N UNK A 7 -2.96 0.43 -10.98
CA UNK A 7 -2.00 1.16 -11.35
C UNK A 7 -2.25 2.33 -12.23
N UNK A 8 -2.91 2.44 -12.38
CA UNK A 8 -2.88 3.42 -13.29
C UNK A 8 -2.69 4.71 -12.63
N UNK A 9 -1.98 4.61 -12.25
CA UNK A 9 -1.60 5.66 -11.67
C UNK A 9 -2.09 6.96 -12.20
N UNK A 10 -1.90 7.04 -13.21
CA UNK A 10 -2.24 8.27 -13.76
C UNK A 10 -3.69 8.46 -14.03
N SER A 11 -4.24 7.46 -14.40
CA SER A 11 -5.66 7.67 -14.78
C SER A 11 -6.52 7.95 -13.55
N ASN A 12 -6.41 7.10 -12.55
CA ASN A 12 -7.22 7.31 -11.35
C ASN A 12 -6.88 8.63 -10.67
N TYR A 13 -5.62 8.96 -10.58
CA TYR A 13 -5.22 10.25 -9.99
C TYR A 13 -5.91 11.41 -10.71
N TYR A 14 -5.91 11.38 -12.04
CA TYR A 14 -6.54 12.45 -12.82
C TYR A 14 -8.02 12.59 -12.48
N PHE A 15 -8.77 11.50 -12.51
CA PHE A 15 -10.21 11.55 -12.25
C PHE A 15 -10.56 11.68 -10.78
N ASN A 16 -9.67 11.29 -9.89
CA ASN A 16 -9.90 11.44 -8.45
C ASN A 16 -9.63 12.87 -7.96
N TYR A 17 -8.62 13.53 -8.53
CA TYR A 17 -8.10 14.75 -7.90
C TYR A 17 -7.95 15.94 -8.85
N ILE A 18 -7.93 15.73 -10.17
CA ILE A 18 -7.69 16.81 -11.13
C ILE A 18 -9.00 17.21 -11.83
N ASP A 19 -9.66 16.26 -12.48
CA ASP A 19 -10.95 16.51 -13.11
C ASP A 19 -12.02 15.69 -12.40
N THR A 20 -12.46 16.20 -11.28
CA THR A 20 -13.39 15.50 -10.40
C THR A 20 -14.86 15.64 -10.83
N LEU A 21 -15.12 16.45 -11.86
CA LEU A 21 -16.49 16.65 -12.33
C LEU A 21 -16.97 15.53 -13.26
N GLN A 22 -16.04 14.89 -13.97
CA GLN A 22 -16.39 13.78 -14.83
C GLN A 22 -16.64 12.50 -14.03
N THR A 23 -17.42 11.59 -14.62
CA THR A 23 -17.56 10.23 -14.06
C THR A 23 -16.17 9.59 -14.00
N ASN A 24 -15.83 9.03 -12.85
CA ASN A 24 -14.55 8.38 -12.65
C ASN A 24 -14.34 7.28 -13.69
N ILE A 25 -13.13 7.20 -14.24
CA ILE A 25 -12.84 6.22 -15.32
C ILE A 25 -13.07 4.79 -14.85
N THR A 26 -12.84 4.48 -13.58
CA THR A 26 -13.10 3.14 -13.06
C THR A 26 -14.60 2.84 -13.12
N ALA A 27 -15.43 3.82 -12.74
CA ALA A 27 -16.89 3.63 -12.82
C ALA A 27 -17.34 3.44 -14.27
N GLN A 28 -16.79 4.26 -15.19
CA GLN A 28 -17.12 4.11 -16.61
C GLN A 28 -16.81 2.69 -17.10
N VAL A 29 -15.61 2.20 -16.81
CA VAL A 29 -15.14 0.89 -17.30
C VAL A 29 -15.95 -0.25 -16.67
N LEU A 30 -16.11 -0.25 -15.34
CA LEU A 30 -16.78 -1.36 -14.66
C LEU A 30 -18.28 -1.39 -14.98
N ASN A 31 -18.92 -0.22 -15.13
CA ASN A 31 -20.32 -0.16 -15.57
C ASN A 31 -20.47 -0.72 -16.98
N ASP A 32 -19.56 -0.36 -17.89
CA ASP A 32 -19.62 -0.84 -19.27
C ASP A 32 -19.35 -2.33 -19.37
N LEU A 33 -18.49 -2.86 -18.47
CA LEU A 33 -18.23 -4.30 -18.40
C LEU A 33 -19.42 -5.08 -17.82
N GLY A 34 -20.38 -4.38 -17.22
CA GLY A 34 -21.58 -5.02 -16.69
C GLY A 34 -21.35 -5.79 -15.40
N TYR A 35 -20.56 -5.23 -14.49
CA TYR A 35 -20.36 -5.85 -13.18
C TYR A 35 -21.68 -5.99 -12.44
N ASP A 36 -21.88 -7.12 -11.74
CA ASP A 36 -23.05 -7.37 -10.90
C ASP A 36 -22.85 -6.97 -9.44
N ALA A 37 -21.60 -6.98 -8.98
CA ALA A 37 -21.24 -6.58 -7.61
C ALA A 37 -19.73 -6.40 -7.51
N ALA A 38 -19.30 -5.61 -6.53
CA ALA A 38 -17.89 -5.48 -6.20
C ALA A 38 -17.73 -5.28 -4.70
N ALA A 39 -16.58 -5.67 -4.15
CA ALA A 39 -16.24 -5.41 -2.75
C ALA A 39 -15.38 -4.17 -2.65
N VAL A 40 -15.58 -3.41 -1.58
CA VAL A 40 -14.73 -2.26 -1.24
C VAL A 40 -13.39 -2.79 -0.73
N GLY A 41 -12.28 -2.18 -1.15
CA GLY A 41 -10.95 -2.54 -0.68
C GLY A 41 -10.28 -1.39 0.06
N ASN A 42 -9.17 -1.70 0.74
CA ASN A 42 -8.45 -0.70 1.53
C ASN A 42 -7.92 0.44 0.66
N HIS A 43 -7.50 0.15 -0.57
CA HIS A 43 -7.02 1.20 -1.47
C HIS A 43 -8.14 2.09 -2.01
N ASP A 44 -9.39 1.64 -1.92
CA ASP A 44 -10.53 2.49 -2.25
C ASP A 44 -10.73 3.53 -1.14
N ILE A 45 -10.62 3.09 0.11
CA ILE A 45 -10.73 3.99 1.28
C ILE A 45 -9.56 5.00 1.28
N GLU A 46 -8.38 4.55 0.83
CA GLU A 46 -7.19 5.40 0.75
C GLU A 46 -7.44 6.66 -0.08
N ALA A 47 -8.37 6.60 -1.03
CA ALA A 47 -8.69 7.76 -1.87
C ALA A 47 -9.42 8.88 -1.13
N GLY A 48 -10.03 8.58 0.01
CA GLY A 48 -10.73 9.56 0.84
C GLY A 48 -12.19 9.72 0.48
N HIS A 49 -12.95 10.27 1.42
CA HIS A 49 -14.41 10.46 1.29
C HIS A 49 -14.81 11.15 -0.01
N PRO A 50 -14.19 12.26 -0.43
CA PRO A 50 -14.66 12.92 -1.66
C PRO A 50 -14.59 12.01 -2.88
N VAL A 51 -13.69 11.04 -2.89
CA VAL A 51 -13.53 10.13 -4.02
C VAL A 51 -14.47 8.93 -3.89
N TYR A 52 -14.38 8.18 -2.77
CA TYR A 52 -15.15 6.94 -2.74
C TYR A 52 -16.66 7.17 -2.59
N ASP A 53 -17.07 8.26 -1.95
CA ASP A 53 -18.50 8.57 -1.88
C ASP A 53 -19.06 8.90 -3.27
N LYS A 54 -18.28 9.66 -4.06
CA LYS A 54 -18.65 9.99 -5.44
C LYS A 54 -18.74 8.73 -6.30
N VAL A 55 -17.71 7.88 -6.23
CA VAL A 55 -17.64 6.67 -7.06
C VAL A 55 -18.76 5.69 -6.68
N ALA A 56 -19.09 5.58 -5.38
CA ALA A 56 -20.19 4.72 -4.94
C ALA A 56 -21.51 5.13 -5.62
N GLY A 57 -21.70 6.44 -5.82
CA GLY A 57 -22.88 6.95 -6.51
C GLY A 57 -22.82 6.79 -8.02
N GLU A 58 -21.65 6.54 -8.59
CA GLU A 58 -21.47 6.41 -10.03
C GLU A 58 -21.56 4.96 -10.53
N PHE A 59 -21.35 3.97 -9.64
CA PHE A 59 -21.46 2.57 -10.02
C PHE A 59 -22.92 2.18 -10.28
N HIS A 60 -23.16 1.41 -11.33
CA HIS A 60 -24.49 0.85 -11.66
C HIS A 60 -24.73 -0.49 -10.99
N PHE A 61 -23.85 -0.90 -10.09
CA PHE A 61 -23.91 -2.16 -9.37
C PHE A 61 -23.60 -1.89 -7.89
N PRO A 62 -24.01 -2.76 -6.98
CA PRO A 62 -23.72 -2.55 -5.56
C PRO A 62 -22.25 -2.73 -5.23
N TRP A 63 -21.75 -1.83 -4.40
CA TRP A 63 -20.39 -1.83 -3.86
C TRP A 63 -20.50 -2.24 -2.39
N LEU A 64 -19.91 -3.37 -2.03
CA LEU A 64 -20.27 -4.09 -0.82
C LEU A 64 -19.19 -4.05 0.25
N ALA A 65 -19.59 -3.77 1.50
CA ALA A 65 -18.73 -3.92 2.68
C ALA A 65 -19.61 -3.93 3.94
N ALA A 66 -20.10 -5.11 4.31
CA ALA A 66 -21.02 -5.25 5.44
C ALA A 66 -20.40 -4.84 6.77
N ASN A 67 -19.07 -4.98 6.90
CA ASN A 67 -18.38 -4.68 8.15
C ASN A 67 -17.79 -3.27 8.21
N ALA A 68 -18.09 -2.41 7.25
CA ALA A 68 -17.76 -0.99 7.32
C ALA A 68 -19.01 -0.26 7.81
N ILE A 69 -18.99 0.17 9.06
CA ILE A 69 -20.17 0.64 9.77
C ILE A 69 -20.15 2.18 9.87
N ASP A 70 -21.26 2.81 9.49
CA ASP A 70 -21.45 4.24 9.67
C ASP A 70 -21.67 4.49 11.17
N THR A 71 -20.74 5.21 11.80
CA THR A 71 -20.80 5.43 13.25
C THR A 71 -21.98 6.30 13.69
N ARG A 72 -22.60 7.05 12.75
CA ARG A 72 -23.76 7.86 13.07
C ARG A 72 -25.03 7.02 13.18
N THR A 73 -25.12 5.93 12.41
CA THR A 73 -26.35 5.15 12.31
C THR A 73 -26.23 3.73 12.89
N GLY A 74 -25.03 3.22 12.98
CA GLY A 74 -24.79 1.82 13.36
C GLY A 74 -25.08 0.83 12.23
N ALA A 75 -25.46 1.31 11.05
CA ALA A 75 -25.73 0.48 9.88
C ALA A 75 -24.50 0.47 8.95
N PRO A 76 -24.41 -0.48 8.02
CA PRO A 76 -23.30 -0.48 7.06
C PRO A 76 -23.22 0.82 6.27
N TYR A 77 -22.01 1.33 6.10
CA TYR A 77 -21.75 2.53 5.30
C TYR A 77 -21.91 2.26 3.80
N PHE A 78 -21.45 1.11 3.36
CA PHE A 78 -21.66 0.59 2.00
C PHE A 78 -22.75 -0.48 2.07
N LYS A 79 -23.25 -0.92 0.92
CA LYS A 79 -24.25 -2.00 0.94
C LYS A 79 -23.65 -3.26 1.55
N PRO A 80 -24.38 -3.97 2.41
CA PRO A 80 -23.84 -5.20 3.01
C PRO A 80 -23.85 -6.39 2.08
N TYR A 81 -24.94 -6.56 1.30
CA TYR A 81 -25.08 -7.70 0.40
C TYR A 81 -26.00 -7.33 -0.75
N THR A 82 -26.04 -8.19 -1.74
CA THR A 82 -26.99 -8.05 -2.85
C THR A 82 -27.51 -9.44 -3.24
N VAL A 83 -28.63 -9.46 -3.95
CA VAL A 83 -29.23 -10.69 -4.45
C VAL A 83 -29.31 -10.60 -5.96
N LEU A 84 -28.82 -11.64 -6.62
CA LEU A 84 -28.86 -11.78 -8.08
C LEU A 84 -29.81 -12.91 -8.44
N HIS A 85 -30.52 -12.71 -9.53
CA HIS A 85 -31.42 -13.74 -10.04
C HIS A 85 -30.88 -14.23 -11.38
N ARG A 86 -30.57 -15.52 -11.47
CA ARG A 86 -30.01 -16.12 -12.69
C ARG A 86 -30.62 -17.49 -12.90
N LYS A 87 -31.25 -17.69 -14.09
CA LYS A 87 -31.83 -18.98 -14.48
C LYS A 87 -32.79 -19.51 -13.41
N GLY A 88 -33.58 -18.62 -12.80
CA GLY A 88 -34.54 -19.00 -11.78
C GLY A 88 -33.95 -19.25 -10.41
N LEU A 89 -32.65 -19.04 -10.25
CA LEU A 89 -31.94 -19.22 -8.96
C LEU A 89 -31.71 -17.88 -8.29
N LYS A 90 -31.71 -17.92 -6.97
CA LYS A 90 -31.47 -16.76 -6.13
C LYS A 90 -30.05 -16.85 -5.55
N ILE A 91 -29.19 -15.90 -5.88
CA ILE A 91 -27.79 -15.90 -5.47
C ILE A 91 -27.56 -14.69 -4.59
N ALA A 92 -27.20 -14.92 -3.32
CA ALA A 92 -26.86 -13.82 -2.41
C ALA A 92 -25.35 -13.65 -2.40
N VAL A 93 -24.91 -12.39 -2.39
CA VAL A 93 -23.48 -12.03 -2.33
C VAL A 93 -23.27 -11.11 -1.14
N LEU A 94 -22.55 -11.58 -0.13
CA LEU A 94 -22.20 -10.80 1.07
C LEU A 94 -20.78 -10.26 0.88
N GLY A 95 -20.64 -8.92 0.95
CA GLY A 95 -19.32 -8.30 0.79
C GLY A 95 -18.71 -7.88 2.11
N MET A 96 -17.39 -8.00 2.22
CA MET A 96 -16.66 -7.52 3.40
C MET A 96 -15.29 -6.98 3.00
N ILE A 97 -14.79 -6.05 3.81
CA ILE A 97 -13.48 -5.41 3.65
C ILE A 97 -12.58 -5.82 4.81
N THR A 98 -11.28 -5.89 4.57
CA THR A 98 -10.31 -6.11 5.65
C THR A 98 -10.54 -5.08 6.77
N PRO A 99 -10.56 -5.49 8.02
CA PRO A 99 -10.72 -4.52 9.11
C PRO A 99 -9.42 -3.81 9.49
N GLY A 100 -8.32 -4.05 8.77
CA GLY A 100 -7.03 -3.46 9.06
C GLY A 100 -6.88 -1.98 8.72
N ILE A 101 -7.89 -1.35 8.15
CA ILE A 101 -7.84 0.03 7.67
C ILE A 101 -7.21 1.01 8.70
N PRO A 102 -7.64 1.00 9.98
CA PRO A 102 -7.06 1.95 10.94
C PRO A 102 -5.58 1.72 11.24
N LYS A 103 -5.04 0.56 10.90
CA LYS A 103 -3.60 0.29 11.08
C LYS A 103 -2.75 1.04 10.05
N TRP A 104 -3.32 1.33 8.88
CA TRP A 104 -2.54 1.80 7.73
C TRP A 104 -2.87 3.21 7.29
N LEU A 105 -4.13 3.63 7.44
CA LEU A 105 -4.61 4.87 6.83
C LEU A 105 -4.93 5.92 7.87
N PRO A 106 -4.59 7.19 7.58
CA PRO A 106 -4.95 8.29 8.48
C PRO A 106 -6.45 8.40 8.67
N GLN A 107 -6.85 8.74 9.88
CA GLN A 107 -8.26 8.73 10.28
C GLN A 107 -9.15 9.58 9.37
N HIS A 108 -8.65 10.74 8.92
CA HIS A 108 -9.48 11.64 8.11
C HIS A 108 -9.97 10.99 6.82
N LEU A 109 -9.30 9.93 6.34
CA LEU A 109 -9.73 9.23 5.12
C LEU A 109 -10.95 8.34 5.38
N TRP A 110 -11.17 7.94 6.64
CA TRP A 110 -12.27 7.05 6.99
C TRP A 110 -13.08 7.56 8.19
N ASP A 111 -13.02 8.86 8.49
CA ASP A 111 -13.84 9.44 9.56
C ASP A 111 -15.30 9.05 9.40
N GLY A 112 -15.92 8.65 10.51
CA GLY A 112 -17.33 8.26 10.51
C GLY A 112 -17.56 6.81 10.13
N ILE A 113 -16.49 6.02 9.90
CA ILE A 113 -16.61 4.59 9.58
C ILE A 113 -15.84 3.78 10.62
N GLU A 114 -16.45 2.70 11.08
CA GLU A 114 -15.78 1.72 11.94
C GLU A 114 -15.70 0.40 11.17
N PHE A 115 -14.54 -0.25 11.22
CA PHE A 115 -14.32 -1.51 10.51
C PHE A 115 -14.38 -2.66 11.51
N GLU A 116 -15.46 -3.44 11.43
CA GLU A 116 -15.75 -4.51 12.38
C GLU A 116 -15.07 -5.81 11.97
N ASP A 117 -14.92 -6.70 12.96
CA ASP A 117 -14.39 -8.05 12.75
C ASP A 117 -15.21 -8.80 11.71
N MET A 118 -14.51 -9.50 10.80
CA MET A 118 -15.18 -10.20 9.71
C MET A 118 -15.96 -11.42 10.19
N ILE A 119 -15.44 -12.16 11.17
CA ILE A 119 -16.12 -13.36 11.67
C ILE A 119 -17.44 -12.96 12.33
N GLY A 120 -17.39 -11.95 13.22
CA GLY A 120 -18.59 -11.46 13.90
C GLY A 120 -19.62 -10.92 12.93
N THR A 121 -19.16 -10.18 11.92
CA THR A 121 -20.04 -9.63 10.89
C THR A 121 -20.72 -10.75 10.09
N ALA A 122 -19.94 -11.75 9.69
CA ALA A 122 -20.53 -12.87 8.93
C ALA A 122 -21.54 -13.65 9.78
N ARG A 123 -21.24 -13.85 11.07
CA ARG A 123 -22.18 -14.52 11.99
C ARG A 123 -23.50 -13.77 12.13
N LYS A 124 -23.46 -12.47 12.01
CA LYS A 124 -24.66 -11.63 12.04
C LYS A 124 -25.42 -11.70 10.71
N TRP A 125 -24.73 -11.50 9.60
CA TRP A 125 -25.40 -11.32 8.31
C TRP A 125 -25.84 -12.61 7.64
N VAL A 126 -25.10 -13.71 7.79
CA VAL A 126 -25.46 -14.96 7.08
C VAL A 126 -26.85 -15.44 7.51
N PRO A 127 -27.15 -15.56 8.81
CA PRO A 127 -28.51 -15.97 9.20
C PRO A 127 -29.61 -15.01 8.71
N LEU A 128 -29.32 -13.69 8.75
CA LEU A 128 -30.30 -12.70 8.28
C LEU A 128 -30.57 -12.87 6.80
N ILE A 129 -29.54 -13.09 5.99
CA ILE A 129 -29.69 -13.30 4.55
C ILE A 129 -30.46 -14.59 4.29
N GLN A 130 -30.13 -15.66 5.00
CA GLN A 130 -30.79 -16.95 4.84
C GLN A 130 -32.27 -16.84 5.18
N GLU A 131 -32.61 -16.18 6.26
CA GLU A 131 -34.00 -16.04 6.70
C GLU A 131 -34.80 -15.11 5.78
N LYS A 132 -34.23 -14.01 5.35
CA LYS A 132 -34.93 -13.02 4.53
C LYS A 132 -34.99 -13.43 3.05
N GLU A 133 -33.89 -13.92 2.52
CA GLU A 133 -33.73 -14.11 1.07
C GLU A 133 -33.92 -15.55 0.62
N HIS A 134 -33.66 -16.54 1.48
CA HIS A 134 -33.69 -17.97 1.12
C HIS A 134 -32.89 -18.24 -0.15
N PRO A 135 -31.60 -17.87 -0.19
CA PRO A 135 -30.83 -18.00 -1.42
C PRO A 135 -30.54 -19.47 -1.74
N ASP A 136 -30.46 -19.77 -3.04
CA ASP A 136 -29.98 -21.07 -3.50
C ASP A 136 -28.48 -21.19 -3.42
N LEU A 137 -27.77 -20.04 -3.44
CA LEU A 137 -26.32 -19.99 -3.38
C LEU A 137 -25.92 -18.75 -2.58
N LEU A 138 -24.97 -18.91 -1.64
CA LEU A 138 -24.42 -17.80 -0.88
C LEU A 138 -22.94 -17.66 -1.18
N ILE A 139 -22.57 -16.49 -1.70
CA ILE A 139 -21.20 -16.16 -2.06
C ILE A 139 -20.66 -15.07 -1.12
N GLY A 140 -19.48 -15.30 -0.57
CA GLY A 140 -18.72 -14.25 0.10
C GLY A 140 -17.83 -13.54 -0.92
N LEU A 141 -17.81 -12.21 -0.90
CA LEU A 141 -16.99 -11.40 -1.78
C LEU A 141 -16.14 -10.51 -0.87
N PHE A 142 -14.93 -10.94 -0.55
CA PHE A 142 -14.14 -10.36 0.53
C PHE A 142 -12.86 -9.72 0.01
N HIS A 143 -12.67 -8.45 0.35
CA HIS A 143 -11.35 -7.84 0.17
C HIS A 143 -10.56 -8.05 1.45
N ALA A 144 -10.10 -9.28 1.68
CA ALA A 144 -9.29 -9.71 2.81
C ALA A 144 -8.56 -10.97 2.37
N GLY A 145 -7.33 -11.12 2.81
CA GLY A 145 -6.49 -12.21 2.36
C GLY A 145 -6.79 -13.55 3.04
N TYR A 146 -6.05 -14.53 2.63
CA TYR A 146 -6.22 -15.93 3.01
C TYR A 146 -5.44 -16.28 4.28
N ASN A 147 -4.23 -15.71 4.44
CA ASN A 147 -3.30 -16.13 5.49
C ASN A 147 -3.50 -15.34 6.79
N TYR A 148 -4.27 -15.90 7.71
CA TYR A 148 -4.59 -15.26 8.98
C TYR A 148 -3.41 -15.18 9.96
N ASN A 149 -2.29 -15.80 9.64
CA ASN A 149 -1.07 -15.68 10.46
C ASN A 149 -0.13 -14.58 9.98
N TYR A 150 -0.55 -13.80 9.01
CA TYR A 150 0.28 -12.75 8.43
C TYR A 150 0.58 -11.66 9.46
N ALA A 151 1.79 -11.10 9.39
CA ALA A 151 2.22 -9.93 10.19
C ALA A 151 2.08 -10.13 11.71
N GLY A 152 2.28 -11.37 12.18
CA GLY A 152 2.22 -11.65 13.60
C GLY A 152 0.83 -11.90 14.14
N GLU A 153 -0.19 -11.85 13.30
CA GLU A 153 -1.55 -12.19 13.70
C GLU A 153 -1.72 -13.72 13.78
N ASN A 154 -2.83 -14.15 14.33
CA ASN A 154 -3.16 -15.59 14.43
C ASN A 154 -4.67 -15.74 14.47
N LYS A 155 -5.13 -16.99 14.58
CA LYS A 155 -6.56 -17.30 14.53
C LYS A 155 -7.41 -16.59 15.59
N ASP A 156 -6.78 -16.17 16.69
CA ASP A 156 -7.48 -15.52 17.81
C ASP A 156 -7.36 -14.00 17.80
N THR A 157 -6.64 -13.43 16.83
CA THR A 157 -6.45 -11.99 16.75
C THR A 157 -7.78 -11.30 16.36
N PRO A 158 -8.29 -10.40 17.20
CA PRO A 158 -9.50 -9.66 16.83
C PRO A 158 -9.23 -8.78 15.61
N ARG A 159 -10.24 -8.67 14.75
CA ARG A 159 -10.12 -7.86 13.52
C ARG A 159 -8.88 -8.28 12.70
N ASN A 160 -8.72 -9.57 12.53
CA ASN A 160 -7.63 -10.14 11.73
C ASN A 160 -7.73 -9.59 10.31
N GLU A 161 -6.61 -9.10 9.76
CA GLU A 161 -6.67 -8.44 8.45
C GLU A 161 -6.91 -9.42 7.31
N ASN A 162 -6.58 -10.70 7.50
CA ASN A 162 -6.71 -11.73 6.47
C ASN A 162 -7.61 -12.86 6.97
N ALA A 163 -8.86 -12.53 7.27
CA ALA A 163 -9.76 -13.45 7.96
C ALA A 163 -10.56 -14.37 7.03
N THR A 164 -10.29 -14.38 5.73
CA THR A 164 -11.09 -15.18 4.79
C THR A 164 -11.21 -16.64 5.20
N MET A 165 -10.08 -17.28 5.49
CA MET A 165 -10.08 -18.70 5.90
C MET A 165 -10.83 -18.92 7.21
N LEU A 166 -10.69 -17.98 8.15
CA LEU A 166 -11.38 -18.08 9.45
C LEU A 166 -12.89 -18.00 9.27
N VAL A 167 -13.37 -17.09 8.44
CA VAL A 167 -14.80 -16.97 8.12
C VAL A 167 -15.27 -18.24 7.44
N ALA A 168 -14.52 -18.72 6.44
CA ALA A 168 -14.89 -19.93 5.69
C ALA A 168 -15.07 -21.13 6.62
N ARG A 169 -14.19 -21.29 7.60
CA ARG A 169 -14.22 -22.42 8.53
C ARG A 169 -15.28 -22.28 9.61
N GLN A 170 -15.41 -21.08 10.17
CA GLN A 170 -16.18 -20.88 11.40
C GLN A 170 -17.62 -20.45 11.18
N VAL A 171 -17.96 -19.93 10.00
CA VAL A 171 -19.31 -19.42 9.74
C VAL A 171 -19.97 -20.30 8.69
N GLU A 172 -20.99 -21.02 9.12
CA GLU A 172 -21.74 -21.94 8.25
C GLU A 172 -22.60 -21.15 7.29
N GLY A 173 -22.70 -21.64 6.06
CA GLY A 173 -23.64 -21.14 5.07
C GLY A 173 -23.02 -20.68 3.75
N PHE A 174 -21.74 -20.38 3.69
CA PHE A 174 -21.10 -19.99 2.44
C PHE A 174 -20.88 -21.21 1.55
N ASP A 175 -21.23 -21.07 0.27
CA ASP A 175 -20.89 -22.05 -0.75
C ASP A 175 -19.54 -21.73 -1.38
N ILE A 176 -19.29 -20.45 -1.66
CA ILE A 176 -18.09 -19.97 -2.35
C ILE A 176 -17.65 -18.69 -1.66
N ILE A 177 -16.35 -18.50 -1.52
CA ILE A 177 -15.79 -17.22 -1.09
C ILE A 177 -14.75 -16.77 -2.10
N VAL A 178 -14.93 -15.57 -2.65
CA VAL A 178 -13.98 -14.92 -3.53
C VAL A 178 -13.18 -13.94 -2.69
N SER A 179 -11.88 -14.08 -2.69
CA SER A 179 -10.95 -13.39 -1.81
C SER A 179 -10.02 -12.50 -2.61
N GLY A 180 -9.33 -11.59 -1.93
CA GLY A 180 -8.30 -10.73 -2.51
C GLY A 180 -7.53 -10.04 -1.41
N HIS A 181 -6.77 -8.98 -1.73
CA HIS A 181 -6.00 -8.16 -0.78
C HIS A 181 -4.55 -8.61 -0.62
N ASP A 182 -4.30 -9.91 -0.40
CA ASP A 182 -2.94 -10.40 -0.15
C ASP A 182 -2.17 -10.74 -1.42
N HIS A 183 -2.78 -10.53 -2.59
CA HIS A 183 -2.16 -10.72 -3.92
C HIS A 183 -1.76 -12.17 -4.20
N GLN A 184 -2.34 -13.11 -3.49
CA GLN A 184 -2.02 -14.53 -3.65
C GLN A 184 -2.85 -15.16 -4.78
N GLU A 185 -2.54 -16.41 -5.06
CA GLU A 185 -3.26 -17.22 -6.04
C GLU A 185 -3.74 -18.46 -5.31
N LYS A 186 -5.05 -18.67 -5.30
CA LYS A 186 -5.61 -19.78 -4.52
C LYS A 186 -6.90 -20.29 -5.16
N VAL A 187 -7.00 -21.58 -5.34
CA VAL A 187 -8.24 -22.29 -5.60
C VAL A 187 -8.22 -23.48 -4.67
N GLU A 188 -9.07 -23.45 -3.66
CA GLU A 188 -9.03 -24.50 -2.63
C GLU A 188 -10.44 -24.77 -2.12
N GLU A 189 -10.80 -26.05 -2.01
CA GLU A 189 -12.02 -26.46 -1.34
C GLU A 189 -11.68 -26.91 0.06
N ILE A 190 -12.33 -26.32 1.05
CA ILE A 190 -12.15 -26.69 2.44
C ILE A 190 -13.43 -27.30 2.99
N THR A 191 -13.33 -28.00 4.11
CA THR A 191 -14.49 -28.45 4.88
C THR A 191 -14.59 -27.56 6.12
N ASN A 192 -15.73 -26.92 6.32
CA ASN A 192 -15.92 -26.01 7.45
C ASN A 192 -16.19 -26.80 8.74
N ASP A 193 -16.33 -26.08 9.85
CA ASP A 193 -16.52 -26.70 11.15
C ASP A 193 -17.83 -27.47 11.26
N ALA A 194 -18.82 -27.16 10.41
CA ALA A 194 -20.09 -27.89 10.36
C ALA A 194 -20.06 -29.10 9.41
N GLY A 195 -18.91 -29.35 8.77
CA GLY A 195 -18.74 -30.49 7.87
C GLY A 195 -19.13 -30.23 6.42
N HIS A 196 -19.39 -28.99 6.04
CA HIS A 196 -19.77 -28.64 4.68
C HIS A 196 -18.60 -28.08 3.88
N LYS A 197 -18.63 -28.26 2.58
CA LYS A 197 -17.56 -27.81 1.69
C LYS A 197 -17.76 -26.35 1.31
N VAL A 198 -16.66 -25.60 1.28
CA VAL A 198 -16.62 -24.20 0.85
C VAL A 198 -15.47 -24.05 -0.15
N LEU A 199 -15.78 -23.49 -1.32
CA LEU A 199 -14.73 -23.20 -2.32
C LEU A 199 -14.20 -21.80 -2.10
N ILE A 200 -12.87 -21.65 -2.02
CA ILE A 200 -12.20 -20.36 -1.87
C ILE A 200 -11.39 -20.08 -3.14
N VAL A 201 -11.57 -18.88 -3.71
CA VAL A 201 -10.87 -18.49 -4.94
C VAL A 201 -10.24 -17.11 -4.72
N ASP A 202 -8.92 -17.02 -4.94
CA ASP A 202 -8.17 -15.77 -4.89
C ASP A 202 -7.39 -15.65 -6.19
N ALA A 203 -7.57 -14.54 -6.92
CA ALA A 203 -7.15 -14.41 -8.31
C ALA A 203 -6.00 -13.42 -8.50
N ARG A 204 -5.05 -13.37 -7.57
CA ARG A 204 -3.84 -12.55 -7.69
C ARG A 204 -4.14 -11.05 -7.68
N SER A 205 -3.24 -10.28 -8.27
CA SER A 205 -3.35 -8.82 -8.35
C SER A 205 -3.09 -8.36 -9.78
N HIS A 206 -3.41 -7.09 -10.04
CA HIS A 206 -3.09 -6.42 -11.31
C HIS A 206 -3.76 -7.08 -12.52
N ALA A 207 -4.92 -7.71 -12.33
CA ALA A 207 -5.66 -8.41 -13.37
C ALA A 207 -4.81 -9.48 -14.09
N ARG A 208 -3.84 -10.07 -13.37
CA ARG A 208 -3.01 -11.15 -13.94
C ARG A 208 -3.73 -12.50 -13.97
N ALA A 209 -4.89 -12.57 -13.32
CA ALA A 209 -5.75 -13.75 -13.37
C ALA A 209 -7.20 -13.35 -13.21
N LEU A 210 -8.07 -14.13 -13.83
CA LEU A 210 -9.53 -14.06 -13.65
C LEU A 210 -9.98 -15.38 -13.07
N GLY A 211 -10.74 -15.33 -11.98
CA GLY A 211 -11.35 -16.55 -11.43
C GLY A 211 -12.62 -16.88 -12.17
N LYS A 212 -12.64 -18.03 -12.82
CA LYS A 212 -13.87 -18.55 -13.45
C LYS A 212 -14.41 -19.67 -12.58
N ILE A 213 -15.58 -19.45 -12.01
CA ILE A 213 -16.20 -20.42 -11.10
C ILE A 213 -17.43 -20.98 -11.81
N THR A 214 -17.50 -22.30 -11.90
CA THR A 214 -18.64 -23.00 -12.48
C THR A 214 -19.39 -23.71 -11.37
N VAL A 215 -20.69 -23.42 -11.28
CA VAL A 215 -21.56 -24.02 -10.27
C VAL A 215 -22.59 -24.88 -10.99
N SER A 216 -22.67 -26.14 -10.58
CA SER A 216 -23.69 -27.04 -11.08
C SER A 216 -24.66 -27.35 -9.95
N LEU A 217 -25.96 -27.08 -10.19
CA LEU A 217 -27.03 -27.34 -9.23
C LEU A 217 -27.96 -28.34 -9.81
N THR A 218 -28.11 -29.48 -9.14
CA THR A 218 -29.05 -30.53 -9.55
C THR A 218 -30.15 -30.62 -8.50
N ARG A 219 -31.37 -30.41 -8.91
CA ARG A 219 -32.51 -30.48 -7.99
C ARG A 219 -32.79 -31.93 -7.61
N HIS A 220 -32.92 -32.17 -6.32
CA HIS A 220 -33.08 -33.50 -5.79
C HIS A 220 -33.94 -33.45 -4.53
N ALA A 221 -35.14 -34.02 -4.56
CA ALA A 221 -36.03 -34.11 -3.39
C ALA A 221 -36.25 -32.77 -2.69
N GLY A 222 -36.43 -31.70 -3.47
CA GLY A 222 -36.76 -30.38 -2.94
C GLY A 222 -35.56 -29.52 -2.51
N HIS A 223 -34.37 -30.02 -2.69
CA HIS A 223 -33.16 -29.24 -2.43
C HIS A 223 -32.21 -29.35 -3.63
N TYR A 224 -31.10 -28.57 -3.61
CA TYR A 224 -30.09 -28.62 -4.67
C TYR A 224 -28.84 -29.32 -4.17
N ASP A 225 -28.39 -30.31 -4.92
CA ASP A 225 -27.04 -30.85 -4.80
C ASP A 225 -26.14 -29.92 -5.59
N LYS A 226 -25.10 -29.40 -4.94
CA LYS A 226 -24.22 -28.34 -5.49
C LYS A 226 -22.81 -28.87 -5.69
N THR A 227 -22.26 -28.63 -6.87
CA THR A 227 -20.83 -28.89 -7.10
C THR A 227 -20.20 -27.63 -7.68
N TYR A 228 -18.96 -27.39 -7.32
CA TYR A 228 -18.23 -26.19 -7.71
C TYR A 228 -16.89 -26.56 -8.31
N THR A 229 -16.54 -25.91 -9.41
CA THR A 229 -15.17 -25.96 -9.93
C THR A 229 -14.70 -24.55 -10.22
N ALA A 230 -13.40 -24.32 -10.12
CA ALA A 230 -12.84 -23.01 -10.43
C ALA A 230 -11.52 -23.18 -11.17
N GLU A 231 -11.26 -22.24 -12.07
CA GLU A 231 -9.99 -22.15 -12.74
C GLU A 231 -9.56 -20.69 -12.78
N LEU A 232 -8.26 -20.46 -12.79
CA LEU A 232 -7.70 -19.12 -12.94
C LEU A 232 -7.23 -18.97 -14.38
N ILE A 233 -7.81 -18.00 -15.06
CA ILE A 233 -7.55 -17.72 -16.47
C ILE A 233 -6.56 -16.56 -16.56
N ASP A 234 -5.54 -16.72 -17.39
CA ASP A 234 -4.56 -15.66 -17.66
C ASP A 234 -5.10 -14.75 -18.78
N PRO A 235 -5.56 -13.53 -18.44
CA PRO A 235 -6.12 -12.66 -19.48
C PRO A 235 -5.10 -12.20 -20.53
N ALA A 236 -3.81 -12.26 -20.22
CA ALA A 236 -2.78 -11.87 -21.19
C ALA A 236 -2.75 -12.79 -22.40
N LYS A 237 -3.33 -13.98 -22.28
CA LYS A 237 -3.41 -14.92 -23.39
C LYS A 237 -4.56 -14.62 -24.36
N ALA A 238 -5.46 -13.72 -23.97
CA ALA A 238 -6.59 -13.35 -24.83
C ALA A 238 -6.18 -12.21 -25.77
N PRO A 239 -6.75 -12.17 -26.97
CA PRO A 239 -6.48 -11.03 -27.86
C PRO A 239 -7.10 -9.74 -27.28
N ARG A 240 -6.48 -8.63 -27.59
CA ARG A 240 -6.99 -7.32 -27.14
C ARG A 240 -8.28 -7.00 -27.87
N ASP A 241 -9.28 -6.54 -27.12
CA ASP A 241 -10.51 -6.02 -27.72
C ASP A 241 -10.29 -4.54 -28.05
N THR A 242 -9.83 -4.30 -29.28
CA THR A 242 -9.50 -2.92 -29.70
C THR A 242 -10.74 -2.06 -29.84
N ALA A 243 -11.90 -2.65 -30.19
CA ALA A 243 -13.15 -1.90 -30.26
C ALA A 243 -13.56 -1.40 -28.87
N TYR A 244 -13.42 -2.26 -27.87
CA TYR A 244 -13.70 -1.91 -26.48
C TYR A 244 -12.76 -0.77 -26.00
N LEU A 245 -11.46 -0.92 -26.28
CA LEU A 245 -10.47 0.08 -25.85
C LEU A 245 -10.75 1.46 -26.48
N ARG A 246 -11.23 1.48 -27.71
CA ARG A 246 -11.53 2.76 -28.40
C ARG A 246 -12.61 3.57 -27.67
N LYS A 247 -13.50 2.94 -26.92
CA LYS A 247 -14.51 3.67 -26.13
C LYS A 247 -13.89 4.63 -25.14
N PHE A 248 -12.73 4.27 -24.61
CA PHE A 248 -12.09 5.03 -23.52
C PHE A 248 -10.93 5.89 -24.01
N THR A 249 -10.68 5.91 -25.32
CA THR A 249 -9.60 6.72 -25.90
C THR A 249 -9.73 8.21 -25.55
N PRO A 250 -10.91 8.83 -25.61
CA PRO A 250 -10.99 10.25 -25.24
C PRO A 250 -10.56 10.50 -23.79
N ALA A 251 -11.00 9.67 -22.84
CA ALA A 251 -10.61 9.81 -21.44
C ALA A 251 -9.11 9.60 -21.27
N LEU A 252 -8.56 8.59 -21.96
CA LEU A 252 -7.12 8.30 -21.87
C LEU A 252 -6.29 9.44 -22.48
N ASN A 253 -6.78 10.08 -23.54
CA ASN A 253 -6.10 11.22 -24.14
C ASN A 253 -6.09 12.41 -23.19
N GLN A 254 -7.16 12.63 -22.43
CA GLN A 254 -7.18 13.68 -21.41
C GLN A 254 -6.10 13.42 -20.34
N VAL A 255 -6.04 12.18 -19.86
CA VAL A 255 -5.02 11.81 -18.89
C VAL A 255 -3.62 12.01 -19.46
N LYS A 256 -3.42 11.55 -20.72
CA LYS A 256 -2.11 11.68 -21.38
C LYS A 256 -1.70 13.16 -21.50
N ALA A 257 -2.62 14.01 -21.91
CA ALA A 257 -2.32 15.43 -22.02
C ALA A 257 -1.91 16.02 -20.67
N TYR A 258 -2.59 15.61 -19.60
CA TYR A 258 -2.26 16.09 -18.25
C TYR A 258 -0.88 15.59 -17.80
N ILE A 259 -0.63 14.28 -17.91
CA ILE A 259 0.63 13.73 -17.38
C ILE A 259 1.85 14.14 -18.21
N ASP A 260 1.64 14.53 -19.46
CA ASP A 260 2.74 15.01 -20.31
C ASP A 260 2.96 16.53 -20.17
N THR A 261 2.21 17.22 -19.28
CA THR A 261 2.39 18.64 -19.03
C THR A 261 3.79 18.91 -18.46
N PRO A 262 4.57 19.80 -19.09
CA PRO A 262 5.88 20.18 -18.55
C PRO A 262 5.74 20.98 -17.26
N ILE A 263 6.62 20.70 -16.29
CA ILE A 263 6.61 21.41 -15.00
C ILE A 263 7.96 22.03 -14.65
N GLY A 264 9.01 21.64 -15.35
CA GLY A 264 10.35 22.19 -15.10
C GLY A 264 11.40 21.44 -15.87
N GLU A 265 12.64 21.59 -15.45
CA GLU A 265 13.78 21.00 -16.14
C GLU A 265 14.86 20.60 -15.14
N PHE A 266 15.42 19.39 -15.31
CA PHE A 266 16.64 18.96 -14.62
C PHE A 266 17.85 19.16 -15.53
N THR A 267 18.93 19.72 -14.96
CA THR A 267 20.19 19.89 -15.69
C THR A 267 20.98 18.59 -15.75
N GLU A 268 20.66 17.61 -14.91
CA GLU A 268 21.33 16.31 -14.84
C GLU A 268 20.29 15.24 -14.53
N THR A 269 20.56 14.01 -14.94
CA THR A 269 19.69 12.86 -14.65
C THR A 269 19.66 12.59 -13.13
N LEU A 270 18.46 12.32 -12.62
CA LEU A 270 18.23 11.95 -11.22
C LEU A 270 17.91 10.46 -11.15
N SER A 271 18.74 9.69 -10.44
CA SER A 271 18.55 8.24 -10.29
C SER A 271 18.33 7.87 -8.83
N GLY A 272 17.41 6.93 -8.60
CA GLY A 272 17.12 6.43 -7.26
C GLY A 272 18.08 5.36 -6.77
N ARG A 273 18.95 4.85 -7.63
CA ARG A 273 19.79 3.68 -7.29
C ARG A 273 20.71 3.92 -6.11
N GLU A 274 21.31 5.10 -6.03
CA GLU A 274 22.25 5.42 -4.93
C GLU A 274 21.52 5.45 -3.57
N GLY A 275 20.26 5.85 -3.56
CA GLY A 275 19.48 6.00 -2.33
C GLY A 275 19.25 4.71 -1.57
N LEU A 276 19.37 3.57 -2.23
CA LEU A 276 19.26 2.28 -1.57
C LEU A 276 20.41 2.04 -0.60
N PHE A 277 21.56 2.65 -0.87
CA PHE A 277 22.81 2.37 -0.16
C PHE A 277 23.21 3.45 0.85
N GLY A 278 22.88 4.70 0.60
CA GLY A 278 23.32 5.79 1.46
C GLY A 278 22.80 7.14 0.98
N PRO A 279 23.51 8.23 1.32
CA PRO A 279 23.12 9.56 0.89
C PRO A 279 22.96 9.63 -0.63
N SER A 280 21.93 10.31 -1.09
CA SER A 280 21.67 10.41 -2.53
C SER A 280 21.00 11.72 -2.88
N ALA A 281 21.27 12.18 -4.11
CA ALA A 281 20.56 13.34 -4.66
C ALA A 281 19.06 13.07 -4.76
N PHE A 282 18.68 11.81 -4.98
CA PHE A 282 17.28 11.42 -5.14
C PHE A 282 16.47 11.66 -3.86
N THR A 283 16.91 11.08 -2.74
CA THR A 283 16.21 11.27 -1.46
C THR A 283 16.30 12.73 -1.02
N ASP A 284 17.43 13.38 -1.27
CA ASP A 284 17.58 14.78 -0.88
C ASP A 284 16.69 15.71 -1.68
N PHE A 285 16.37 15.35 -2.92
CA PHE A 285 15.41 16.12 -3.70
C PHE A 285 14.02 16.08 -3.03
N ILE A 286 13.60 14.90 -2.58
CA ILE A 286 12.33 14.76 -1.85
C ILE A 286 12.38 15.54 -0.54
N HIS A 287 13.49 15.41 0.21
CA HIS A 287 13.69 16.17 1.45
C HIS A 287 13.54 17.67 1.21
N ASN A 288 14.18 18.18 0.16
CA ASN A 288 14.15 19.62 -0.12
C ASN A 288 12.72 20.10 -0.37
N ALA A 289 11.94 19.31 -1.10
CA ALA A 289 10.53 19.64 -1.35
C ALA A 289 9.72 19.63 -0.05
N GLN A 290 9.93 18.61 0.78
CA GLN A 290 9.23 18.52 2.07
C GLN A 290 9.60 19.66 3.02
N LEU A 291 10.90 19.98 3.11
CA LEU A 291 11.37 21.06 3.97
C LEU A 291 10.88 22.43 3.47
N ARG A 292 10.88 22.63 2.17
CA ARG A 292 10.37 23.88 1.59
C ARG A 292 8.91 24.09 1.95
N GLU A 293 8.09 23.04 1.84
CA GLU A 293 6.67 23.17 2.11
C GLU A 293 6.36 23.30 3.59
N THR A 294 6.99 22.50 4.44
CA THR A 294 6.63 22.42 5.85
C THR A 294 7.40 23.40 6.74
N ARG A 295 8.59 23.83 6.28
CA ARG A 295 9.53 24.62 7.08
C ARG A 295 9.94 23.88 8.36
N ALA A 296 9.93 22.55 8.31
CA ALA A 296 10.32 21.72 9.43
C ALA A 296 11.83 21.83 9.70
N ASP A 297 12.23 21.49 10.91
CA ASP A 297 13.67 21.39 11.25
C ASP A 297 14.33 20.22 10.53
N VAL A 298 13.60 19.10 10.42
CA VAL A 298 14.12 17.81 9.93
C VAL A 298 13.08 17.23 8.96
N SER A 299 13.57 16.44 8.00
CA SER A 299 12.72 15.71 7.06
C SER A 299 13.13 14.25 7.05
N PHE A 300 12.15 13.34 7.06
CA PHE A 300 12.40 11.90 6.85
C PHE A 300 11.88 11.50 5.47
N SER A 301 12.64 10.66 4.77
CA SER A 301 12.24 10.17 3.46
C SER A 301 13.01 8.89 3.11
N THR A 302 12.62 8.29 1.99
CA THR A 302 13.30 7.10 1.47
C THR A 302 13.11 7.04 -0.04
N VAL A 303 13.79 6.08 -0.67
CA VAL A 303 13.55 5.72 -2.07
C VAL A 303 12.34 4.79 -2.12
N LEU A 304 11.30 5.18 -2.85
CA LEU A 304 10.08 4.39 -2.95
C LEU A 304 10.03 3.53 -4.22
N GLN A 305 11.05 3.63 -5.06
CA GLN A 305 11.17 2.83 -6.26
C GLN A 305 12.66 2.66 -6.57
N MET A 306 13.15 1.43 -6.46
CA MET A 306 14.59 1.14 -6.48
C MET A 306 15.27 1.59 -7.76
N ASP A 307 14.58 1.55 -8.88
CA ASP A 307 15.17 1.84 -10.18
C ASP A 307 14.56 3.10 -10.80
N ALA A 308 14.03 4.01 -9.99
CA ALA A 308 13.46 5.27 -10.48
C ALA A 308 14.54 6.10 -11.15
N LYS A 309 14.17 6.72 -12.28
CA LYS A 309 15.09 7.54 -13.05
C LYS A 309 14.31 8.65 -13.74
N ILE A 310 14.79 9.88 -13.59
CA ILE A 310 14.25 11.02 -14.32
C ILE A 310 15.39 11.61 -15.12
N ALA A 311 15.26 11.56 -16.45
CA ALA A 311 16.33 11.95 -17.35
C ALA A 311 16.57 13.46 -17.30
N GLN A 312 17.81 13.86 -17.56
CA GLN A 312 18.16 15.24 -17.82
C GLN A 312 17.21 15.82 -18.88
N GLY A 313 16.78 17.06 -18.70
CA GLY A 313 15.92 17.76 -19.63
C GLY A 313 14.57 18.07 -19.01
N GLU A 314 13.56 18.19 -19.86
CA GLU A 314 12.21 18.57 -19.44
C GLU A 314 11.62 17.54 -18.47
N ILE A 315 11.00 18.04 -17.40
CA ILE A 315 10.30 17.23 -16.41
C ILE A 315 8.80 17.41 -16.63
N THR A 316 8.05 16.32 -16.59
CA THR A 316 6.60 16.35 -16.73
C THR A 316 5.94 15.80 -15.48
N ILE A 317 4.61 15.94 -15.41
CA ILE A 317 3.80 15.33 -14.34
C ILE A 317 4.05 13.81 -14.28
N ARG A 318 4.19 13.16 -15.44
CA ARG A 318 4.47 11.72 -15.53
C ARG A 318 5.70 11.33 -14.68
N ASP A 319 6.73 12.17 -14.71
CA ASP A 319 7.96 11.90 -13.97
C ASP A 319 7.73 11.87 -12.46
N MET A 320 6.71 12.56 -11.98
CA MET A 320 6.41 12.59 -10.54
C MET A 320 5.95 11.23 -10.03
N PHE A 321 5.30 10.43 -10.89
CA PHE A 321 4.89 9.09 -10.50
C PHE A 321 6.08 8.13 -10.44
N ASN A 322 7.15 8.42 -11.16
CA ASN A 322 8.41 7.68 -11.02
C ASN A 322 9.19 8.12 -9.78
N LEU A 323 9.13 9.40 -9.47
CA LEU A 323 9.86 9.95 -8.33
C LEU A 323 9.22 9.52 -7.00
N TYR A 324 7.89 9.58 -6.93
CA TYR A 324 7.16 9.31 -5.68
C TYR A 324 5.93 8.47 -6.02
N LYS A 325 6.06 7.18 -5.83
CA LYS A 325 5.11 6.17 -6.32
C LYS A 325 3.76 6.18 -5.59
N TYR A 326 3.77 6.48 -4.29
CA TYR A 326 2.58 6.30 -3.45
C TYR A 326 1.83 7.62 -3.21
N GLU A 327 0.52 7.52 -2.96
CA GLU A 327 -0.29 8.68 -2.59
C GLU A 327 -0.22 8.88 -1.07
N ASN A 328 0.93 9.31 -0.58
CA ASN A 328 1.13 9.58 0.84
C ASN A 328 0.85 11.07 1.13
N GLY A 329 0.09 11.33 2.17
CA GLY A 329 -0.05 12.68 2.68
C GLY A 329 1.24 13.18 3.32
N LEU A 330 1.28 14.47 3.61
CA LEU A 330 2.44 15.12 4.24
C LEU A 330 2.04 15.60 5.63
N TYR A 331 2.82 15.21 6.63
CA TYR A 331 2.60 15.55 8.04
C TYR A 331 3.75 16.37 8.57
N LEU A 332 3.44 17.24 9.53
CA LEU A 332 4.44 17.86 10.41
C LEU A 332 4.22 17.26 11.79
N MET A 333 5.27 16.67 12.36
CA MET A 333 5.20 16.03 13.67
C MET A 333 6.24 16.61 14.63
N LYS A 334 6.00 16.45 15.93
CA LYS A 334 6.91 16.90 16.99
C LYS A 334 7.71 15.70 17.52
N PHE A 335 9.03 15.80 17.51
CA PHE A 335 9.94 14.79 18.04
C PHE A 335 10.90 15.46 19.01
N THR A 336 11.33 14.75 20.05
CA THR A 336 12.55 15.15 20.77
C THR A 336 13.78 14.71 19.96
N GLY A 337 14.93 15.29 20.27
CA GLY A 337 16.18 14.85 19.64
C GLY A 337 16.46 13.38 19.87
N GLN A 338 16.19 12.87 21.07
CA GLN A 338 16.37 11.45 21.37
C GLN A 338 15.44 10.58 20.52
N GLU A 339 14.22 11.04 20.29
CA GLU A 339 13.27 10.30 19.45
C GLU A 339 13.70 10.26 17.99
N ILE A 340 14.29 11.35 17.49
CA ILE A 340 14.87 11.37 16.15
C ILE A 340 16.00 10.32 16.07
N ASP A 341 16.86 10.27 17.08
CA ASP A 341 17.93 9.29 17.14
C ASP A 341 17.39 7.85 17.13
N ARG A 342 16.38 7.57 17.95
CA ARG A 342 15.77 6.24 18.01
C ARG A 342 15.13 5.86 16.68
N TYR A 343 14.48 6.80 16.03
CA TYR A 343 13.88 6.59 14.70
C TYR A 343 14.96 6.15 13.71
N LEU A 344 16.07 6.89 13.67
CA LEU A 344 17.16 6.61 12.74
C LEU A 344 17.85 5.28 13.09
N GLU A 345 18.06 5.01 14.38
CA GLU A 345 18.65 3.71 14.78
C GLU A 345 17.81 2.55 14.28
N TYR A 346 16.50 2.66 14.39
CA TYR A 346 15.59 1.61 13.89
C TYR A 346 15.71 1.49 12.37
N ALA A 347 15.70 2.62 11.66
CA ALA A 347 15.79 2.62 10.20
C ALA A 347 17.07 1.93 9.73
N TYR A 348 18.20 2.24 10.36
CA TYR A 348 19.49 1.71 9.94
C TYR A 348 19.73 0.29 10.44
N GLN A 349 19.02 -0.15 11.45
CA GLN A 349 18.96 -1.58 11.82
C GLN A 349 18.31 -2.40 10.70
N LEU A 350 17.27 -1.86 10.08
CA LEU A 350 16.60 -2.55 8.97
C LEU A 350 17.49 -2.61 7.73
N GLN A 351 18.19 -1.53 7.44
CA GLN A 351 18.91 -1.35 6.17
C GLN A 351 20.28 -2.00 6.14
N TYR A 352 21.06 -1.85 7.21
CA TYR A 352 22.49 -2.14 7.17
C TYR A 352 22.85 -3.39 7.95
N ASN A 353 23.73 -4.19 7.33
CA ASN A 353 24.44 -5.27 7.96
C ASN A 353 25.46 -4.69 8.94
N THR A 354 25.82 -5.44 10.00
CA THR A 354 26.95 -5.10 10.84
C THR A 354 28.22 -5.57 10.10
N MET A 355 29.07 -4.61 9.71
CA MET A 355 30.28 -4.93 8.96
C MET A 355 31.47 -5.10 9.89
N THR A 356 32.28 -6.11 9.64
CA THR A 356 33.52 -6.35 10.36
C THR A 356 34.74 -6.15 9.47
N SER A 357 34.50 -6.00 8.16
CA SER A 357 35.57 -5.78 7.18
C SER A 357 34.99 -5.17 5.92
N ALA A 358 35.87 -4.70 5.04
CA ALA A 358 35.48 -4.13 3.74
C ALA A 358 34.88 -5.18 2.79
N GLN A 359 35.05 -6.48 3.08
CA GLN A 359 34.52 -7.54 2.23
C GLN A 359 33.08 -7.93 2.57
N ASP A 360 32.56 -7.45 3.68
CA ASP A 360 31.19 -7.77 4.11
C ASP A 360 30.16 -7.02 3.26
N HIS A 361 28.96 -7.57 3.19
CA HIS A 361 27.82 -6.86 2.59
C HIS A 361 27.48 -5.63 3.41
N LEU A 362 27.11 -4.57 2.73
CA LEU A 362 26.60 -3.34 3.37
C LEU A 362 25.15 -3.49 3.77
N LEU A 363 24.35 -4.06 2.85
CA LEU A 363 22.91 -4.17 3.08
C LEU A 363 22.60 -5.42 3.92
N ASN A 364 21.49 -5.34 4.64
CA ASN A 364 21.01 -6.42 5.47
C ASN A 364 20.17 -7.37 4.61
N PHE A 365 20.79 -8.41 4.09
CA PHE A 365 20.08 -9.44 3.32
C PHE A 365 19.47 -10.46 4.26
N LYS A 366 18.33 -11.03 3.84
CA LYS A 366 17.64 -12.06 4.61
C LYS A 366 18.50 -13.32 4.68
N LYS A 367 18.58 -13.94 5.86
CA LYS A 367 19.36 -15.15 6.08
C LYS A 367 18.46 -16.27 6.59
N ASP A 368 18.80 -17.50 6.21
CA ASP A 368 18.12 -18.69 6.72
C ASP A 368 18.67 -19.07 8.10
N GLU A 369 18.18 -20.17 8.65
CA GLU A 369 18.58 -20.62 10.00
C GLU A 369 20.06 -21.00 10.07
N GLN A 370 20.67 -21.33 8.94
CA GLN A 370 22.10 -21.67 8.87
C GLN A 370 22.97 -20.45 8.59
N GLY A 371 22.37 -19.26 8.47
CA GLY A 371 23.12 -18.04 8.22
C GLY A 371 23.40 -17.75 6.73
N ASN A 372 22.84 -18.54 5.82
CA ASN A 372 23.04 -18.33 4.39
C ASN A 372 22.01 -17.31 3.85
N ILE A 373 22.44 -16.48 2.90
CA ILE A 373 21.56 -15.50 2.29
C ILE A 373 20.47 -16.21 1.48
N VAL A 374 19.22 -15.81 1.70
CA VAL A 374 18.07 -16.38 1.01
C VAL A 374 17.98 -15.80 -0.40
N ARG A 375 17.67 -16.67 -1.36
CA ARG A 375 17.40 -16.24 -2.75
C ARG A 375 15.94 -16.52 -3.09
N ASN A 376 15.35 -15.63 -3.89
CA ASN A 376 13.99 -15.85 -4.37
C ASN A 376 14.00 -16.89 -5.50
N PRO A 377 12.82 -17.34 -6.00
CA PRO A 377 12.80 -18.34 -7.06
C PRO A 377 13.53 -17.95 -8.33
N LYS A 378 13.76 -16.64 -8.55
CA LYS A 378 14.54 -16.16 -9.70
C LYS A 378 16.05 -16.12 -9.42
N GLY A 379 16.46 -16.52 -8.22
CA GLY A 379 17.87 -16.56 -7.85
C GLY A 379 18.42 -15.26 -7.29
N HIS A 380 17.58 -14.24 -7.07
CA HIS A 380 18.03 -12.93 -6.58
C HIS A 380 18.07 -12.93 -5.05
N TYR A 381 19.02 -12.20 -4.48
CA TYR A 381 19.10 -11.98 -3.03
C TYR A 381 17.86 -11.27 -2.54
N VAL A 382 17.39 -11.64 -1.34
CA VAL A 382 16.22 -11.04 -0.70
C VAL A 382 16.70 -10.13 0.43
N LEU A 383 16.20 -8.89 0.45
CA LEU A 383 16.49 -7.98 1.55
C LEU A 383 15.77 -8.44 2.82
N ALA A 384 16.39 -8.25 3.98
CA ALA A 384 15.80 -8.64 5.26
C ALA A 384 14.54 -7.83 5.57
N ALA A 385 14.51 -6.56 5.16
CA ALA A 385 13.33 -5.70 5.27
C ALA A 385 13.06 -5.10 3.91
N ASP A 386 11.80 -4.82 3.63
CA ASP A 386 11.44 -4.16 2.36
C ASP A 386 12.13 -2.80 2.28
N TYR A 387 12.72 -2.49 1.13
CA TYR A 387 13.50 -1.27 0.96
C TYR A 387 12.68 0.00 1.21
N PHE A 388 11.36 -0.04 0.97
CA PHE A 388 10.52 1.14 1.22
C PHE A 388 10.36 1.43 2.72
N ASN A 389 10.84 0.53 3.57
CA ASN A 389 10.91 0.77 5.02
C ASN A 389 12.27 1.30 5.47
N TYR A 390 13.22 1.49 4.57
CA TYR A 390 14.42 2.26 4.87
C TYR A 390 14.01 3.71 5.07
N SER A 391 14.84 4.49 5.76
CA SER A 391 14.55 5.91 5.95
C SER A 391 15.84 6.64 6.27
N CYS A 392 15.93 7.89 5.82
CA CYS A 392 17.06 8.76 6.13
C CYS A 392 16.52 10.15 6.47
N ALA A 393 17.40 11.03 6.91
CA ALA A 393 17.02 12.36 7.37
C ALA A 393 17.78 13.45 6.64
N ALA A 394 17.13 14.62 6.51
CA ALA A 394 17.76 15.87 6.13
C ALA A 394 17.44 16.90 7.19
N GLY A 395 18.26 17.95 7.30
CA GLY A 395 18.09 18.99 8.29
C GLY A 395 19.00 18.82 9.51
N ILE A 396 19.61 17.66 9.62
CA ILE A 396 20.61 17.36 10.67
C ILE A 396 21.85 16.78 10.01
N LYS A 397 23.00 16.99 10.65
CA LYS A 397 24.26 16.37 10.23
C LYS A 397 24.56 15.20 11.15
N TYR A 398 24.75 14.00 10.56
CA TYR A 398 24.95 12.79 11.36
C TYR A 398 25.80 11.77 10.62
N THR A 399 26.29 10.80 11.39
CA THR A 399 27.01 9.64 10.83
C THR A 399 26.31 8.35 11.26
N VAL A 400 26.46 7.32 10.42
CA VAL A 400 25.98 5.97 10.71
C VAL A 400 27.18 5.04 10.67
N ASP A 401 27.52 4.43 11.80
CA ASP A 401 28.70 3.58 11.91
C ASP A 401 28.26 2.11 11.80
N VAL A 402 28.48 1.53 10.63
CA VAL A 402 28.04 0.14 10.34
C VAL A 402 28.95 -0.91 10.98
N SER A 403 30.06 -0.50 11.59
CA SER A 403 30.89 -1.44 12.37
C SER A 403 30.30 -1.70 13.76
N ARG A 404 29.33 -0.89 14.17
CA ARG A 404 28.69 -1.02 15.49
C ARG A 404 27.41 -1.85 15.40
N GLN A 405 27.00 -2.39 16.55
CA GLN A 405 25.78 -3.17 16.62
C GLN A 405 24.54 -2.30 16.40
N PRO A 406 23.47 -2.87 15.84
CA PRO A 406 22.22 -2.12 15.69
C PRO A 406 21.79 -1.47 17.02
N GLY A 407 21.29 -0.25 16.92
CA GLY A 407 20.87 0.53 18.09
C GLY A 407 21.95 1.47 18.61
N ASN A 408 23.16 1.34 18.11
CA ASN A 408 24.30 2.15 18.59
C ASN A 408 25.13 2.69 17.42
N ARG A 409 24.48 2.94 16.29
CA ARG A 409 25.16 3.31 15.04
C ARG A 409 25.12 4.79 14.71
N VAL A 410 24.08 5.50 15.17
CA VAL A 410 23.81 6.87 14.73
C VAL A 410 24.41 7.85 15.72
N GLU A 411 25.12 8.85 15.19
CA GLU A 411 25.59 9.98 15.99
C GLU A 411 25.16 11.26 15.28
N ILE A 412 24.29 12.05 15.94
CA ILE A 412 23.80 13.31 15.40
C ILE A 412 24.70 14.44 15.94
N HIS A 413 25.31 15.17 15.01
CA HIS A 413 26.34 16.16 15.38
C HIS A 413 25.76 17.56 15.57
N SER A 414 24.81 17.96 14.71
CA SER A 414 24.25 19.31 14.74
C SER A 414 23.03 19.37 13.82
N LEU A 415 22.31 20.48 13.84
CA LEU A 415 21.39 20.81 12.74
C LEU A 415 22.24 21.13 11.50
N SER A 416 21.63 21.04 10.31
CA SER A 416 22.36 21.25 9.05
C SER A 416 22.98 22.65 8.94
N ASP A 417 22.35 23.64 9.57
CA ASP A 417 22.84 25.03 9.56
C ASP A 417 23.90 25.29 10.63
N GLY A 418 24.32 24.28 11.36
CA GLY A 418 25.39 24.39 12.38
C GLY A 418 24.91 24.66 13.80
N ARG A 419 23.62 24.95 13.99
CA ARG A 419 23.08 25.11 15.34
C ARG A 419 23.19 23.79 16.11
N PRO A 420 23.39 23.87 17.45
CA PRO A 420 23.51 22.64 18.24
C PRO A 420 22.26 21.80 18.20
N PHE A 421 22.44 20.49 18.25
CA PHE A 421 21.36 19.50 18.35
C PHE A 421 21.38 18.89 19.75
N HIS A 422 20.23 18.89 20.40
CA HIS A 422 20.14 18.40 21.79
C HIS A 422 19.11 17.29 21.89
N ALA A 423 19.48 16.23 22.61
CA ALA A 423 18.60 15.05 22.76
C ALA A 423 17.27 15.39 23.44
N ASP A 424 17.28 16.36 24.36
CA ASP A 424 16.10 16.73 25.14
C ASP A 424 15.33 17.93 24.59
N SER A 425 15.79 18.51 23.48
CA SER A 425 15.05 19.57 22.80
C SER A 425 14.00 18.97 21.85
N THR A 426 12.99 19.78 21.49
CA THR A 426 11.97 19.34 20.52
C THR A 426 12.24 19.97 19.17
N TYR A 427 11.92 19.20 18.14
CA TYR A 427 12.12 19.58 16.75
C TYR A 427 10.86 19.22 15.95
N THR A 428 10.61 19.99 14.89
CA THR A 428 9.55 19.64 13.94
C THR A 428 10.13 18.77 12.84
N VAL A 429 9.35 17.76 12.42
CA VAL A 429 9.78 16.77 11.44
C VAL A 429 8.72 16.65 10.35
N ALA A 430 9.15 16.79 9.09
CA ALA A 430 8.32 16.51 7.91
C ALA A 430 8.42 15.02 7.62
N ILE A 431 7.28 14.37 7.46
CA ILE A 431 7.20 12.92 7.33
C ILE A 431 5.96 12.57 6.50
N ASN A 432 6.01 11.49 5.72
CA ASN A 432 4.84 11.10 4.96
C ASN A 432 3.82 10.38 5.85
N SER A 433 2.57 10.32 5.39
CA SER A 433 1.48 9.78 6.20
C SER A 433 1.62 8.29 6.53
N TYR A 434 2.19 7.50 5.63
CA TYR A 434 2.40 6.07 5.91
C TYR A 434 3.27 5.91 7.14
N ARG A 435 4.42 6.59 7.14
CA ARG A 435 5.36 6.53 8.26
C ARG A 435 4.79 7.22 9.49
N GLY A 436 4.13 8.36 9.27
CA GLY A 436 3.57 9.17 10.34
C GLY A 436 2.39 8.52 11.08
N ASN A 437 1.81 7.47 10.50
CA ASN A 437 0.77 6.68 11.17
C ASN A 437 1.31 5.38 11.76
N GLY A 438 2.62 5.17 11.71
CA GLY A 438 3.27 4.01 12.31
C GLY A 438 3.70 2.94 11.34
N GLY A 439 3.49 3.15 10.04
CA GLY A 439 3.87 2.17 9.02
C GLY A 439 5.37 1.87 9.07
N GLY A 440 5.73 0.61 8.94
CA GLY A 440 7.11 0.16 8.94
C GLY A 440 7.73 0.00 10.32
N GLY A 441 7.03 0.41 11.39
CA GLY A 441 7.49 0.20 12.76
C GLY A 441 8.41 1.27 13.33
N HIS A 442 8.76 2.29 12.57
CA HIS A 442 9.73 3.32 13.03
C HIS A 442 9.22 4.06 14.27
N LEU A 443 7.96 4.46 14.26
CA LEU A 443 7.37 5.20 15.39
C LEU A 443 6.98 4.29 16.54
N THR A 444 6.54 3.08 16.25
CA THR A 444 6.07 2.13 17.27
C THR A 444 7.25 1.35 17.86
N GLN A 445 7.86 0.46 17.09
CA GLN A 445 8.98 -0.36 17.57
C GLN A 445 10.25 0.47 17.77
N GLY A 446 10.50 1.41 16.88
CA GLY A 446 11.71 2.23 16.92
C GLY A 446 11.70 3.26 18.05
N VAL A 447 10.71 4.14 18.03
CA VAL A 447 10.63 5.23 19.02
C VAL A 447 9.88 4.79 20.28
N GLY A 448 8.96 3.82 20.15
CA GLY A 448 8.21 3.32 21.30
C GLY A 448 6.88 4.01 21.52
N TRP A 449 6.34 4.68 20.50
CA TRP A 449 5.06 5.38 20.65
C TRP A 449 3.89 4.41 20.52
N THR A 450 2.84 4.65 21.32
CA THR A 450 1.52 4.05 21.12
C THR A 450 0.77 4.81 20.03
N LYS A 451 -0.37 4.30 19.59
CA LYS A 451 -1.21 5.01 18.62
C LYS A 451 -1.63 6.37 19.16
N ALA A 452 -1.97 6.45 20.46
CA ALA A 452 -2.33 7.72 21.11
C ALA A 452 -1.15 8.70 21.08
N ASP A 453 0.06 8.19 21.34
CA ASP A 453 1.27 9.03 21.28
C ASP A 453 1.45 9.61 19.88
N ILE A 454 1.30 8.77 18.86
CA ILE A 454 1.44 9.19 17.46
C ILE A 454 0.47 10.34 17.17
N ASN A 455 -0.81 10.16 17.54
CA ASN A 455 -1.83 11.17 17.27
C ASN A 455 -1.52 12.50 17.97
N GLN A 456 -0.96 12.45 19.18
CA GLN A 456 -0.60 13.66 19.92
C GLN A 456 0.59 14.39 19.31
N ARG A 457 1.42 13.70 18.53
CA ARG A 457 2.63 14.29 17.96
C ARG A 457 2.39 14.93 16.61
N ILE A 458 1.24 14.71 15.98
CA ILE A 458 0.92 15.32 14.68
C ILE A 458 0.52 16.79 14.92
N LEU A 459 1.31 17.70 14.35
CA LEU A 459 1.08 19.14 14.47
C LEU A 459 0.24 19.69 13.33
N LYS A 460 0.43 19.14 12.12
CA LYS A 460 -0.31 19.61 10.94
C LYS A 460 -0.35 18.49 9.90
N ILE A 461 -1.48 18.40 9.23
CA ILE A 461 -1.69 17.51 8.07
C ILE A 461 -1.99 18.40 6.87
N TRP A 462 -1.20 18.27 5.81
CA TRP A 462 -1.42 19.01 4.57
C TRP A 462 -2.56 18.37 3.78
N ASP A 463 -3.29 19.18 3.01
CA ASP A 463 -4.48 18.70 2.29
C ASP A 463 -4.16 17.99 0.98
N LYS A 464 -2.92 18.09 0.50
CA LYS A 464 -2.49 17.41 -0.72
C LYS A 464 -1.41 16.37 -0.37
N ASP A 465 -1.11 15.52 -1.33
CA ASP A 465 -0.10 14.48 -1.12
C ASP A 465 1.32 15.02 -1.36
N VAL A 466 2.31 14.22 -0.97
CA VAL A 466 3.73 14.60 -1.12
C VAL A 466 4.06 14.87 -2.59
N ARG A 467 3.51 14.06 -3.51
CA ARG A 467 3.75 14.25 -4.95
C ARG A 467 3.31 15.62 -5.43
N TYR A 468 2.19 16.12 -4.93
CA TYR A 468 1.70 17.46 -5.25
C TYR A 468 2.74 18.51 -4.86
N TYR A 469 3.32 18.41 -3.65
CA TYR A 469 4.26 19.41 -3.15
C TYR A 469 5.62 19.31 -3.84
N ILE A 470 6.02 18.12 -4.26
CA ILE A 470 7.20 17.95 -5.10
C ILE A 470 6.97 18.66 -6.45
N THR A 471 5.78 18.49 -7.03
CA THR A 471 5.41 19.16 -8.29
C THR A 471 5.49 20.67 -8.12
N GLU A 472 4.92 21.20 -7.04
CA GLU A 472 4.94 22.65 -6.78
C GLU A 472 6.37 23.16 -6.58
N TYR A 473 7.23 22.41 -5.93
CA TYR A 473 8.63 22.75 -5.75
C TYR A 473 9.34 22.88 -7.11
N ILE A 474 9.11 21.91 -7.99
CA ILE A 474 9.71 21.95 -9.33
C ILE A 474 9.18 23.17 -10.13
N LYS A 475 7.88 23.42 -10.10
CA LYS A 475 7.28 24.55 -10.79
C LYS A 475 7.86 25.88 -10.31
N GLU A 476 8.08 25.98 -9.00
CA GLU A 476 8.65 27.22 -8.42
C GLU A 476 10.07 27.45 -8.87
N LYS A 477 10.90 26.40 -8.84
CA LYS A 477 12.33 26.51 -9.16
C LYS A 477 12.58 26.58 -10.67
N LYS A 478 11.73 25.96 -11.47
CA LYS A 478 11.78 25.90 -12.94
C LYS A 478 12.94 25.06 -13.48
N VAL A 479 14.17 25.39 -13.09
CA VAL A 479 15.37 24.67 -13.51
C VAL A 479 16.11 24.25 -12.25
N LEU A 480 16.38 22.94 -12.15
CA LEU A 480 17.02 22.38 -10.95
C LEU A 480 18.22 21.53 -11.34
N THR A 481 19.25 21.61 -10.51
CA THR A 481 20.38 20.69 -10.60
C THR A 481 20.33 19.77 -9.38
N PRO A 482 19.99 18.48 -9.59
CA PRO A 482 19.93 17.55 -8.44
C PRO A 482 21.29 17.44 -7.76
N ARG A 483 21.31 17.61 -6.45
CA ARG A 483 22.54 17.56 -5.65
C ARG A 483 22.27 16.87 -4.33
N CYS A 484 23.26 16.12 -3.86
CA CYS A 484 23.26 15.58 -2.53
C CYS A 484 23.53 16.71 -1.53
N ARG A 485 22.77 16.74 -0.43
CA ARG A 485 22.95 17.74 0.63
C ARG A 485 24.22 17.51 1.45
N ASN A 486 24.70 16.26 1.46
CA ASN A 486 25.86 15.85 2.28
C ASN A 486 25.61 16.08 3.77
N ASP A 487 24.38 15.87 4.21
CA ASP A 487 24.00 15.99 5.61
C ASP A 487 24.49 14.80 6.43
N TRP A 488 24.69 13.64 5.80
CA TRP A 488 25.09 12.45 6.56
C TRP A 488 26.04 11.58 5.74
N LYS A 489 26.70 10.67 6.45
CA LYS A 489 27.58 9.68 5.81
C LYS A 489 27.61 8.39 6.61
N VAL A 490 28.03 7.33 5.95
CA VAL A 490 28.18 5.99 6.52
C VAL A 490 29.67 5.76 6.75
N ILE A 491 30.03 5.31 7.95
CA ILE A 491 31.41 5.02 8.29
C ILE A 491 31.53 3.59 8.80
N PRO A 492 32.69 2.94 8.74
CA PRO A 492 33.97 3.42 8.13
C PRO A 492 33.79 3.60 6.62
N GLU A 493 34.24 4.71 6.12
CA GLU A 493 33.97 5.10 4.72
C GLU A 493 34.52 4.08 3.72
N ALA A 494 35.71 3.55 3.94
CA ALA A 494 36.29 2.56 3.04
C ALA A 494 35.45 1.28 2.99
N TRP A 495 34.91 0.85 4.13
CA TRP A 495 34.04 -0.33 4.21
C TRP A 495 32.70 -0.06 3.52
N PHE A 496 32.16 1.13 3.74
CA PHE A 496 30.92 1.54 3.08
C PHE A 496 31.06 1.49 1.56
N GLN A 497 32.13 2.08 1.02
CA GLN A 497 32.33 2.13 -0.42
C GLN A 497 32.51 0.71 -1.00
N ALA A 498 33.28 -0.13 -0.33
CA ALA A 498 33.51 -1.52 -0.80
C ALA A 498 32.24 -2.34 -0.74
N GLY A 499 31.50 -2.26 0.37
CA GLY A 499 30.24 -2.99 0.54
C GLY A 499 29.18 -2.51 -0.44
N LYS A 500 29.09 -1.21 -0.65
CA LYS A 500 28.17 -0.60 -1.61
C LYS A 500 28.45 -1.09 -3.03
N LYS A 501 29.72 -1.10 -3.44
CA LYS A 501 30.12 -1.55 -4.77
C LYS A 501 29.70 -3.00 -5.00
N GLN A 502 29.97 -3.86 -4.01
CA GLN A 502 29.60 -5.28 -4.05
C GLN A 502 28.09 -5.44 -4.15
N ASP A 503 27.33 -4.78 -3.28
CA ASP A 503 25.89 -4.95 -3.19
C ASP A 503 25.17 -4.29 -4.37
N TYR A 504 25.71 -3.19 -4.91
CA TYR A 504 25.14 -2.57 -6.11
C TYR A 504 25.16 -3.55 -7.28
N LYS A 505 26.25 -4.31 -7.47
CA LYS A 505 26.33 -5.31 -8.51
C LYS A 505 25.28 -6.40 -8.31
N ILE A 506 25.10 -6.83 -7.06
CA ILE A 506 24.10 -7.87 -6.73
C ILE A 506 22.70 -7.38 -7.08
N ILE A 507 22.34 -6.17 -6.67
CA ILE A 507 20.98 -5.64 -6.82
C ILE A 507 20.68 -5.22 -8.25
N TYR A 508 21.62 -4.57 -8.93
CA TYR A 508 21.35 -3.88 -10.19
C TYR A 508 22.01 -4.48 -11.41
N GLU A 509 23.03 -5.31 -11.25
CA GLU A 509 23.82 -5.80 -12.39
C GLU A 509 23.83 -7.31 -12.57
N SER A 510 23.25 -8.09 -11.67
CA SER A 510 23.32 -9.54 -11.69
C SER A 510 22.09 -10.20 -12.33
N HIS A 511 21.61 -9.66 -13.45
CA HIS A 511 20.43 -10.19 -14.16
C HIS A 511 20.79 -10.83 -15.47
#